data_73df14fed7323f46a848b41e46fbc046
#
_entry.id   73df14fed7323f46a848b41e46fbc046
#
_cell.length_a   1.000
_cell.length_b   1.000
_cell.length_c   1.000
_cell.angle_alpha   90.00
_cell.angle_beta   90.00
_cell.angle_gamma   90.00
#
_symmetry.space_group_name_H-M   'P 1'
#
loop_
_entity.id
_entity.type
_entity.pdbx_description
1 polymer ?
#
loop_
_entity_poly.entity_id
_entity_poly.type
_entity_poly.pdbx_seq_one_letter_code
_entity_poly.pdbx_strand_id
1 'polypeptide(L)'
;MIWYPYEQMKTMKAPYKIVDADGVYLYTEDQKLIDSVSSWWCMIHGYKHPELTAAIKEQADHFCHVMLGGLTHEPVQKLTEKLESFLPGNLNYCFYSYSGSVAVEVSLKMALQYNTNQGRKRPLVLALEHAYHGDTFKAMEVGDDEDYHFAFDKKEGVIHIPTEIPALEEAFANYHDQLNCFIVEPLLQGAGGMRMYDISFLKRARELCSEYDVLLIFDEVATGFGRTGYRFVADEVLPDILVLGKALTGGYLGHAVTVASQKVFDAFYSDDDRKALMHGPTFMGNPLACAVALKGIEIFEREDYMSKIHRITEISHREMDGFTDPRIREVRIMGGFTCVDVYDPSTLEGFQQFAYERGVFSRPFLTCMYTMMPYIIKEEELIQIYDVMKEWFRR
;
A
#
# COMPACT_ATOMS: atom_id res chain seq x y z
N MET A 1 -28.06 4.14 7.53
CA MET A 1 -27.51 4.63 6.25
C MET A 1 -26.00 4.46 6.32
N ILE A 2 -25.35 3.93 5.27
CA ILE A 2 -23.90 3.84 5.18
C ILE A 2 -23.37 5.20 4.72
N TRP A 3 -22.32 5.70 5.38
CA TRP A 3 -21.55 6.83 4.88
C TRP A 3 -20.41 6.27 4.01
N TYR A 4 -20.54 6.45 2.71
CA TYR A 4 -19.57 5.91 1.77
C TYR A 4 -18.28 6.74 1.74
N PRO A 5 -17.09 6.09 1.67
CA PRO A 5 -15.81 6.79 1.69
C PRO A 5 -15.57 7.58 0.40
N TYR A 6 -15.00 8.78 0.53
CA TYR A 6 -14.63 9.66 -0.59
C TYR A 6 -15.77 9.98 -1.55
N GLU A 7 -17.00 10.09 -1.03
CA GLU A 7 -18.21 10.36 -1.83
C GLU A 7 -19.02 11.53 -1.24
N GLN A 8 -19.50 12.39 -2.11
CA GLN A 8 -20.50 13.37 -1.73
C GLN A 8 -21.88 12.70 -1.66
N MET A 9 -22.33 12.40 -0.44
CA MET A 9 -23.54 11.60 -0.18
C MET A 9 -24.83 12.12 -0.84
N LYS A 10 -24.89 13.43 -1.17
CA LYS A 10 -26.06 14.05 -1.80
C LYS A 10 -26.14 13.74 -3.30
N THR A 11 -24.99 13.64 -3.97
CA THR A 11 -24.91 13.57 -5.44
C THR A 11 -24.34 12.25 -5.94
N MET A 12 -23.82 11.39 -5.05
CA MET A 12 -23.27 10.10 -5.42
C MET A 12 -24.31 9.24 -6.13
N LYS A 13 -23.88 8.46 -7.11
CA LYS A 13 -24.69 7.40 -7.70
C LYS A 13 -24.85 6.24 -6.72
N ALA A 14 -25.96 5.51 -6.82
CA ALA A 14 -26.15 4.30 -6.01
C ALA A 14 -25.01 3.32 -6.31
N PRO A 15 -24.32 2.80 -5.26
CA PRO A 15 -23.24 1.84 -5.46
C PRO A 15 -23.80 0.51 -5.97
N TYR A 16 -22.97 -0.21 -6.75
CA TYR A 16 -23.31 -1.55 -7.21
C TYR A 16 -23.36 -2.52 -6.03
N LYS A 17 -24.48 -3.23 -5.89
CA LYS A 17 -24.65 -4.24 -4.84
C LYS A 17 -24.03 -5.56 -5.29
N ILE A 18 -22.95 -5.96 -4.64
CA ILE A 18 -22.30 -7.25 -4.88
C ILE A 18 -23.05 -8.33 -4.10
N VAL A 19 -23.44 -9.38 -4.80
CA VAL A 19 -24.16 -10.55 -4.24
C VAL A 19 -23.24 -11.76 -4.09
N ASP A 20 -22.18 -11.85 -4.89
CA ASP A 20 -21.16 -12.89 -4.83
C ASP A 20 -19.84 -12.44 -5.44
N ALA A 21 -18.75 -13.17 -5.19
CA ALA A 21 -17.45 -12.94 -5.81
C ALA A 21 -16.67 -14.25 -5.90
N ASP A 22 -15.88 -14.44 -6.99
CA ASP A 22 -15.06 -15.63 -7.20
C ASP A 22 -13.90 -15.34 -8.15
N GLY A 23 -12.70 -15.80 -7.85
CA GLY A 23 -11.52 -15.53 -8.64
C GLY A 23 -11.30 -14.03 -8.84
N VAL A 24 -11.31 -13.55 -10.07
CA VAL A 24 -11.18 -12.12 -10.41
C VAL A 24 -12.53 -11.42 -10.57
N TYR A 25 -13.63 -12.10 -10.29
CA TYR A 25 -14.95 -11.62 -10.62
C TYR A 25 -15.78 -11.19 -9.41
N LEU A 26 -16.49 -10.09 -9.60
CA LEU A 26 -17.60 -9.64 -8.76
C LEU A 26 -18.92 -9.91 -9.46
N TYR A 27 -19.94 -10.30 -8.71
CA TYR A 27 -21.28 -10.56 -9.24
C TYR A 27 -22.27 -9.59 -8.61
N THR A 28 -23.01 -8.89 -9.46
CA THR A 28 -24.23 -8.18 -9.07
C THR A 28 -25.44 -9.05 -9.40
N GLU A 29 -26.66 -8.54 -9.21
CA GLU A 29 -27.88 -9.29 -9.58
C GLU A 29 -28.01 -9.53 -11.09
N ASP A 30 -27.39 -8.67 -11.91
CA ASP A 30 -27.54 -8.64 -13.37
C ASP A 30 -26.22 -8.72 -14.15
N GLN A 31 -25.05 -8.57 -13.50
CA GLN A 31 -23.77 -8.52 -14.18
C GLN A 31 -22.71 -9.40 -13.51
N LYS A 32 -21.79 -9.89 -14.33
CA LYS A 32 -20.50 -10.47 -13.94
C LYS A 32 -19.40 -9.49 -14.34
N LEU A 33 -18.62 -9.02 -13.39
CA LEU A 33 -17.64 -7.95 -13.57
C LEU A 33 -16.22 -8.44 -13.26
N ILE A 34 -15.26 -8.20 -14.12
CA ILE A 34 -13.84 -8.34 -13.78
C ILE A 34 -13.49 -7.18 -12.82
N ASP A 35 -12.96 -7.49 -11.64
CA ASP A 35 -12.45 -6.47 -10.72
C ASP A 35 -11.08 -5.98 -11.19
N SER A 36 -11.05 -4.84 -11.85
CA SER A 36 -9.81 -4.27 -12.36
C SER A 36 -8.96 -3.56 -11.31
N VAL A 37 -9.46 -3.43 -10.07
CA VAL A 37 -8.79 -2.67 -9.01
C VAL A 37 -8.57 -3.46 -7.71
N SER A 38 -8.81 -4.78 -7.73
CA SER A 38 -8.57 -5.71 -6.59
C SER A 38 -9.12 -5.19 -5.26
N SER A 39 -10.36 -4.65 -5.24
CA SER A 39 -10.98 -4.07 -4.03
C SER A 39 -10.01 -3.14 -3.26
N TRP A 40 -9.57 -2.07 -3.91
CA TRP A 40 -8.53 -1.17 -3.42
C TRP A 40 -7.17 -1.86 -3.20
N TRP A 41 -6.75 -2.65 -4.25
CA TRP A 41 -5.38 -3.15 -4.42
C TRP A 41 -4.98 -4.28 -3.46
N CYS A 42 -5.96 -4.86 -2.74
CA CYS A 42 -5.68 -5.87 -1.72
C CYS A 42 -5.91 -7.33 -2.16
N MET A 43 -6.85 -7.58 -3.11
CA MET A 43 -7.27 -8.94 -3.51
C MET A 43 -6.30 -9.61 -4.49
N ILE A 44 -5.01 -9.71 -4.14
CA ILE A 44 -3.97 -10.26 -5.04
C ILE A 44 -4.18 -11.74 -5.39
N HIS A 45 -4.79 -12.53 -4.51
CA HIS A 45 -5.11 -13.95 -4.70
C HIS A 45 -6.49 -14.18 -5.31
N GLY A 46 -7.25 -13.11 -5.58
CA GLY A 46 -8.65 -13.21 -5.99
C GLY A 46 -9.60 -13.56 -4.85
N TYR A 47 -10.88 -13.55 -5.18
CA TYR A 47 -11.97 -13.82 -4.25
C TYR A 47 -12.14 -15.31 -3.98
N LYS A 48 -12.59 -15.68 -2.78
CA LYS A 48 -12.89 -17.06 -2.36
C LYS A 48 -11.74 -18.06 -2.58
N HIS A 49 -10.49 -17.62 -2.47
CA HIS A 49 -9.37 -18.56 -2.56
C HIS A 49 -9.54 -19.70 -1.54
N PRO A 50 -9.57 -20.98 -1.95
CA PRO A 50 -9.99 -22.07 -1.08
C PRO A 50 -9.10 -22.22 0.15
N GLU A 51 -7.79 -22.10 0.03
CA GLU A 51 -6.84 -22.24 1.14
C GLU A 51 -6.92 -21.04 2.11
N LEU A 52 -7.10 -19.81 1.62
CA LEU A 52 -7.26 -18.63 2.48
C LEU A 52 -8.58 -18.71 3.26
N THR A 53 -9.65 -19.11 2.58
CA THR A 53 -10.95 -19.34 3.23
C THR A 53 -10.87 -20.45 4.28
N ALA A 54 -10.15 -21.54 3.99
CA ALA A 54 -9.94 -22.65 4.93
C ALA A 54 -9.15 -22.18 6.16
N ALA A 55 -8.05 -21.43 5.98
CA ALA A 55 -7.23 -20.92 7.08
C ALA A 55 -8.04 -20.08 8.08
N ILE A 56 -8.93 -19.21 7.60
CA ILE A 56 -9.81 -18.41 8.48
C ILE A 56 -10.80 -19.33 9.23
N LYS A 57 -11.45 -20.27 8.55
CA LYS A 57 -12.43 -21.18 9.17
C LYS A 57 -11.77 -22.03 10.24
N GLU A 58 -10.62 -22.63 9.94
CA GLU A 58 -9.86 -23.44 10.87
C GLU A 58 -9.45 -22.64 12.11
N GLN A 59 -8.93 -21.43 11.93
CA GLN A 59 -8.57 -20.58 13.08
C GLN A 59 -9.82 -20.14 13.88
N ALA A 60 -10.93 -19.87 13.21
CA ALA A 60 -12.18 -19.49 13.90
C ALA A 60 -12.75 -20.63 14.76
N ASP A 61 -12.54 -21.88 14.37
CA ASP A 61 -12.93 -23.07 15.16
C ASP A 61 -12.09 -23.22 16.44
N HIS A 62 -10.87 -22.62 16.49
CA HIS A 62 -10.06 -22.61 17.70
C HIS A 62 -10.38 -21.41 18.60
N PHE A 63 -10.15 -20.20 18.12
CA PHE A 63 -10.50 -18.94 18.79
C PHE A 63 -10.37 -17.75 17.83
N CYS A 64 -11.17 -16.72 18.06
CA CYS A 64 -11.24 -15.55 17.17
C CYS A 64 -10.25 -14.43 17.55
N HIS A 65 -9.95 -14.25 18.83
CA HIS A 65 -9.05 -13.19 19.30
C HIS A 65 -8.56 -13.46 20.72
N VAL A 66 -7.30 -13.09 20.96
CA VAL A 66 -6.72 -12.84 22.29
C VAL A 66 -5.80 -11.62 22.20
N MET A 67 -5.76 -10.79 23.25
CA MET A 67 -4.87 -9.62 23.29
C MET A 67 -3.40 -10.06 23.39
N LEU A 68 -2.48 -9.30 22.79
CA LEU A 68 -1.03 -9.53 22.95
C LEU A 68 -0.42 -8.89 24.23
N GLY A 69 -1.25 -8.25 25.05
CA GLY A 69 -0.82 -7.72 26.34
C GLY A 69 -0.67 -8.82 27.39
N GLY A 70 0.50 -9.43 27.46
CA GLY A 70 0.81 -10.54 28.38
C GLY A 70 0.40 -11.92 27.89
N LEU A 71 -0.18 -12.03 26.69
CA LEU A 71 -0.54 -13.26 26.01
C LEU A 71 0.10 -13.33 24.63
N THR A 72 0.23 -14.53 24.08
CA THR A 72 0.63 -14.78 22.69
C THR A 72 -0.14 -15.95 22.10
N HIS A 73 0.01 -16.19 20.81
CA HIS A 73 -0.64 -17.30 20.12
C HIS A 73 0.15 -17.75 18.90
N GLU A 74 -0.04 -19.01 18.53
CA GLU A 74 0.70 -19.63 17.44
C GLU A 74 0.58 -18.90 16.08
N PRO A 75 -0.60 -18.45 15.60
CA PRO A 75 -0.71 -17.73 14.34
C PRO A 75 0.18 -16.47 14.26
N VAL A 76 0.28 -15.65 15.32
CA VAL A 76 1.14 -14.46 15.28
C VAL A 76 2.62 -14.82 15.30
N GLN A 77 3.00 -15.85 16.06
CA GLN A 77 4.37 -16.32 16.10
C GLN A 77 4.83 -16.84 14.73
N LYS A 78 4.04 -17.74 14.13
CA LYS A 78 4.32 -18.28 12.79
C LYS A 78 4.36 -17.20 11.69
N LEU A 79 3.44 -16.22 11.73
CA LEU A 79 3.48 -15.11 10.79
C LEU A 79 4.75 -14.28 10.98
N THR A 80 5.15 -14.01 12.23
CA THR A 80 6.39 -13.25 12.52
C THR A 80 7.62 -13.98 12.01
N GLU A 81 7.77 -15.28 12.32
CA GLU A 81 8.85 -16.13 11.80
C GLU A 81 8.87 -16.16 10.26
N LYS A 82 7.67 -16.21 9.64
CA LYS A 82 7.56 -16.19 8.19
C LYS A 82 7.99 -14.84 7.61
N LEU A 83 7.56 -13.73 8.18
CA LEU A 83 7.97 -12.40 7.75
C LEU A 83 9.48 -12.19 7.90
N GLU A 84 10.09 -12.64 9.00
CA GLU A 84 11.54 -12.58 9.21
C GLU A 84 12.32 -13.25 8.09
N SER A 85 11.84 -14.39 7.58
CA SER A 85 12.48 -15.11 6.47
C SER A 85 12.09 -14.59 5.09
N PHE A 86 10.97 -13.90 4.96
CA PHE A 86 10.41 -13.43 3.71
C PHE A 86 10.83 -11.99 3.36
N LEU A 87 11.12 -11.17 4.37
CA LEU A 87 11.55 -9.79 4.17
C LEU A 87 13.08 -9.69 4.03
N PRO A 88 13.60 -8.65 3.36
CA PRO A 88 15.02 -8.47 3.17
C PRO A 88 15.76 -7.97 4.42
N GLY A 89 17.05 -8.27 4.48
CA GLY A 89 17.98 -7.68 5.43
C GLY A 89 17.69 -8.08 6.88
N ASN A 90 17.59 -7.09 7.76
CA ASN A 90 17.39 -7.22 9.21
C ASN A 90 16.05 -6.63 9.68
N LEU A 91 15.03 -6.68 8.82
CA LEU A 91 13.65 -6.26 9.12
C LEU A 91 12.93 -7.39 9.86
N ASN A 92 13.17 -7.52 11.19
CA ASN A 92 12.79 -8.69 11.99
C ASN A 92 11.80 -8.38 13.11
N TYR A 93 11.56 -7.10 13.45
CA TYR A 93 10.76 -6.73 14.60
C TYR A 93 9.38 -6.23 14.18
N CYS A 94 8.38 -7.11 14.27
CA CYS A 94 7.02 -6.87 13.78
C CYS A 94 6.13 -6.25 14.87
N PHE A 95 5.52 -5.11 14.56
CA PHE A 95 4.44 -4.51 15.33
C PHE A 95 3.16 -4.53 14.51
N TYR A 96 2.15 -5.27 14.95
CA TYR A 96 0.91 -5.47 14.21
C TYR A 96 -0.13 -4.38 14.47
N SER A 97 -0.89 -4.05 13.42
CA SER A 97 -1.99 -3.09 13.43
C SER A 97 -3.17 -3.64 12.62
N TYR A 98 -4.30 -2.99 12.65
CA TYR A 98 -5.49 -3.42 11.90
C TYR A 98 -5.71 -2.62 10.61
N SER A 99 -4.90 -1.61 10.33
CA SER A 99 -4.94 -0.85 9.06
C SER A 99 -3.58 -0.26 8.72
N GLY A 100 -3.36 0.04 7.43
CA GLY A 100 -2.15 0.70 6.93
C GLY A 100 -1.92 2.06 7.58
N SER A 101 -2.97 2.89 7.71
CA SER A 101 -2.86 4.21 8.36
C SER A 101 -2.35 4.13 9.80
N VAL A 102 -2.84 3.15 10.58
CA VAL A 102 -2.35 2.93 11.95
C VAL A 102 -0.92 2.40 11.96
N ALA A 103 -0.54 1.55 11.02
CA ALA A 103 0.84 1.08 10.90
C ALA A 103 1.81 2.21 10.54
N VAL A 104 1.39 3.16 9.70
CA VAL A 104 2.13 4.40 9.43
C VAL A 104 2.27 5.24 10.70
N GLU A 105 1.21 5.45 11.47
CA GLU A 105 1.28 6.14 12.77
C GLU A 105 2.31 5.49 13.70
N VAL A 106 2.34 4.16 13.74
CA VAL A 106 3.30 3.39 14.54
C VAL A 106 4.73 3.63 14.06
N SER A 107 4.96 3.61 12.73
CA SER A 107 6.30 3.84 12.16
C SER A 107 6.83 5.24 12.49
N LEU A 108 5.99 6.27 12.42
CA LEU A 108 6.33 7.64 12.77
C LEU A 108 6.59 7.80 14.27
N LYS A 109 5.80 7.14 15.12
CA LYS A 109 6.04 7.08 16.58
C LYS A 109 7.37 6.40 16.90
N MET A 110 7.67 5.27 16.24
CA MET A 110 8.96 4.58 16.39
C MET A 110 10.11 5.51 16.01
N ALA A 111 10.02 6.21 14.88
CA ALA A 111 11.07 7.13 14.42
C ALA A 111 11.30 8.29 15.39
N LEU A 112 10.24 8.92 15.87
CA LEU A 112 10.32 10.01 16.83
C LEU A 112 10.92 9.53 18.16
N GLN A 113 10.41 8.42 18.71
CA GLN A 113 10.85 7.89 19.98
C GLN A 113 12.25 7.28 19.89
N TYR A 114 12.67 6.71 18.77
CA TYR A 114 14.04 6.26 18.50
C TYR A 114 15.04 7.38 18.80
N ASN A 115 14.81 8.58 18.28
CA ASN A 115 15.66 9.72 18.54
C ASN A 115 15.58 10.19 20.02
N THR A 116 14.38 10.25 20.56
CA THR A 116 14.15 10.65 21.96
C THR A 116 14.85 9.70 22.94
N ASN A 117 14.77 8.39 22.73
CA ASN A 117 15.42 7.37 23.56
C ASN A 117 16.95 7.46 23.54
N GLN A 118 17.52 8.09 22.51
CA GLN A 118 18.95 8.37 22.37
C GLN A 118 19.34 9.81 22.80
N GLY A 119 18.41 10.54 23.40
CA GLY A 119 18.64 11.92 23.87
C GLY A 119 18.73 12.96 22.73
N ARG A 120 18.27 12.64 21.53
CA ARG A 120 18.28 13.54 20.37
C ARG A 120 16.91 14.21 20.20
N LYS A 121 16.92 15.49 19.86
CA LYS A 121 15.71 16.25 19.56
C LYS A 121 15.61 16.51 18.04
N ARG A 122 14.90 15.66 17.34
CA ARG A 122 14.69 15.73 15.90
C ARG A 122 13.18 15.75 15.60
N PRO A 123 12.55 16.93 15.55
CA PRO A 123 11.09 17.03 15.46
C PRO A 123 10.54 16.90 14.05
N LEU A 124 11.38 17.01 12.99
CA LEU A 124 10.92 17.11 11.61
C LEU A 124 10.83 15.74 10.93
N VAL A 125 9.82 15.59 10.09
CA VAL A 125 9.65 14.49 9.15
C VAL A 125 9.87 15.01 7.73
N LEU A 126 10.65 14.31 6.92
CA LEU A 126 10.73 14.53 5.48
C LEU A 126 9.73 13.60 4.81
N ALA A 127 8.98 14.11 3.84
CA ALA A 127 8.01 13.36 3.03
C ALA A 127 8.03 13.86 1.58
N LEU A 128 7.30 13.17 0.71
CA LEU A 128 7.20 13.57 -0.70
C LEU A 128 5.95 14.41 -0.95
N GLU A 129 6.06 15.37 -1.88
CA GLU A 129 4.88 15.99 -2.50
C GLU A 129 3.99 14.92 -3.11
N HIS A 130 2.68 15.11 -3.06
CA HIS A 130 1.66 14.16 -3.52
C HIS A 130 1.67 12.79 -2.81
N ALA A 131 2.29 12.67 -1.64
CA ALA A 131 2.26 11.43 -0.87
C ALA A 131 0.89 11.19 -0.23
N TYR A 132 0.52 9.90 -0.14
CA TYR A 132 -0.64 9.47 0.64
C TYR A 132 -0.23 8.32 1.56
N HIS A 133 -0.42 8.51 2.86
CA HIS A 133 -0.02 7.54 3.89
C HIS A 133 -1.19 7.07 4.77
N GLY A 134 -2.42 7.43 4.42
CA GLY A 134 -3.64 7.04 5.12
C GLY A 134 -4.40 8.22 5.74
N ASP A 135 -5.49 7.89 6.44
CA ASP A 135 -6.52 8.84 6.87
C ASP A 135 -6.49 9.14 8.38
N THR A 136 -5.48 8.68 9.12
CA THR A 136 -5.27 9.11 10.51
C THR A 136 -4.53 10.46 10.55
N PHE A 137 -4.68 11.21 11.64
CA PHE A 137 -4.19 12.61 11.68
C PHE A 137 -2.72 12.75 11.30
N LYS A 138 -1.82 11.95 11.86
CA LYS A 138 -0.40 12.08 11.53
C LYS A 138 -0.06 11.50 10.15
N ALA A 139 -0.77 10.46 9.71
CA ALA A 139 -0.65 9.96 8.34
C ALA A 139 -1.09 11.01 7.31
N MET A 140 -2.16 11.78 7.59
CA MET A 140 -2.57 12.92 6.76
C MET A 140 -1.55 14.07 6.78
N GLU A 141 -0.94 14.37 7.95
CA GLU A 141 0.07 15.42 8.05
C GLU A 141 1.33 15.13 7.23
N VAL A 142 1.76 13.85 7.15
CA VAL A 142 2.91 13.45 6.33
C VAL A 142 2.53 13.20 4.87
N GLY A 143 1.23 13.09 4.58
CA GLY A 143 0.70 13.13 3.23
C GLY A 143 0.73 14.54 2.66
N ASP A 144 0.56 14.65 1.34
CA ASP A 144 0.44 15.92 0.63
C ASP A 144 -0.73 15.84 -0.35
N ASP A 145 -1.91 15.66 0.22
CA ASP A 145 -3.16 15.45 -0.49
C ASP A 145 -4.15 16.56 -0.14
N GLU A 146 -4.15 17.62 -0.94
CA GLU A 146 -5.07 18.74 -0.78
C GLU A 146 -6.51 18.39 -1.20
N ASP A 147 -6.69 17.40 -2.07
CA ASP A 147 -8.00 17.05 -2.62
C ASP A 147 -8.89 16.32 -1.60
N TYR A 148 -8.30 15.43 -0.78
CA TYR A 148 -9.05 14.61 0.19
C TYR A 148 -9.00 15.17 1.61
N HIS A 149 -7.88 15.79 1.99
CA HIS A 149 -7.60 16.16 3.38
C HIS A 149 -7.60 17.67 3.66
N PHE A 150 -8.09 18.50 2.74
CA PHE A 150 -8.08 19.98 2.84
C PHE A 150 -8.57 20.52 4.20
N ALA A 151 -9.52 19.81 4.84
CA ALA A 151 -10.08 20.24 6.14
C ALA A 151 -9.16 19.93 7.34
N PHE A 152 -8.12 19.12 7.13
CA PHE A 152 -7.22 18.62 8.18
C PHE A 152 -5.78 19.08 7.98
N ASP A 153 -5.56 20.07 7.10
CA ASP A 153 -4.24 20.56 6.71
C ASP A 153 -3.52 21.24 7.90
N LYS A 154 -2.73 20.42 8.62
CA LYS A 154 -1.79 20.85 9.62
C LYS A 154 -0.48 20.11 9.41
N LYS A 155 0.37 20.64 8.54
CA LYS A 155 1.66 20.05 8.19
C LYS A 155 2.78 20.50 9.15
N GLU A 156 2.45 20.72 10.45
CA GLU A 156 3.43 21.13 11.44
C GLU A 156 4.55 20.08 11.61
N GLY A 157 5.79 20.50 11.38
CA GLY A 157 6.95 19.61 11.51
C GLY A 157 7.13 18.62 10.36
N VAL A 158 6.50 18.84 9.20
CA VAL A 158 6.70 18.06 7.98
C VAL A 158 7.26 18.94 6.87
N ILE A 159 8.25 18.43 6.15
CA ILE A 159 8.84 19.06 4.97
C ILE A 159 8.51 18.17 3.78
N HIS A 160 7.79 18.71 2.80
CA HIS A 160 7.48 18.02 1.56
C HIS A 160 8.45 18.45 0.46
N ILE A 161 8.94 17.48 -0.32
CA ILE A 161 9.85 17.70 -1.44
C ILE A 161 9.36 16.93 -2.68
N PRO A 162 9.65 17.43 -3.90
CA PRO A 162 9.41 16.66 -5.11
C PRO A 162 10.34 15.44 -5.21
N THR A 163 10.01 14.48 -6.08
CA THR A 163 10.80 13.26 -6.32
C THR A 163 12.06 13.55 -7.17
N GLU A 164 12.84 14.57 -6.79
CA GLU A 164 14.03 15.05 -7.49
C GLU A 164 15.26 15.00 -6.59
N ILE A 165 16.35 14.41 -7.07
CA ILE A 165 17.59 14.27 -6.28
C ILE A 165 18.12 15.62 -5.77
N PRO A 166 18.15 16.72 -6.56
CA PRO A 166 18.61 18.01 -6.05
C PRO A 166 17.76 18.54 -4.88
N ALA A 167 16.43 18.38 -4.92
CA ALA A 167 15.55 18.80 -3.82
C ALA A 167 15.79 17.96 -2.56
N LEU A 168 16.02 16.65 -2.72
CA LEU A 168 16.36 15.75 -1.63
C LEU A 168 17.69 16.18 -0.96
N GLU A 169 18.73 16.44 -1.74
CA GLU A 169 20.05 16.88 -1.26
C GLU A 169 19.96 18.24 -0.54
N GLU A 170 19.19 19.18 -1.07
CA GLU A 170 18.94 20.48 -0.44
C GLU A 170 18.21 20.33 0.90
N ALA A 171 17.19 19.47 0.98
CA ALA A 171 16.47 19.20 2.21
C ALA A 171 17.39 18.63 3.30
N PHE A 172 18.24 17.66 2.94
CA PHE A 172 19.22 17.11 3.88
C PHE A 172 20.29 18.15 4.26
N ALA A 173 20.81 18.94 3.34
CA ALA A 173 21.76 20.00 3.64
C ALA A 173 21.23 21.02 4.66
N ASN A 174 19.93 21.34 4.58
CA ASN A 174 19.31 22.35 5.44
C ASN A 174 18.75 21.80 6.75
N TYR A 175 18.35 20.51 6.84
CA TYR A 175 17.52 20.02 7.95
C TYR A 175 17.98 18.70 8.57
N HIS A 176 19.06 18.06 8.12
CA HIS A 176 19.48 16.71 8.57
C HIS A 176 19.60 16.57 10.08
N ASP A 177 20.00 17.61 10.81
CA ASP A 177 20.12 17.61 12.27
C ASP A 177 18.78 17.65 13.01
N GLN A 178 17.70 18.01 12.32
CA GLN A 178 16.34 18.10 12.83
C GLN A 178 15.43 16.97 12.31
N LEU A 179 15.83 16.28 11.25
CA LEU A 179 15.04 15.19 10.67
C LEU A 179 15.08 13.94 11.55
N ASN A 180 13.90 13.44 11.93
CA ASN A 180 13.79 12.14 12.60
C ASN A 180 13.70 11.00 11.59
N CYS A 181 12.97 11.19 10.50
CA CYS A 181 12.82 10.20 9.43
C CYS A 181 12.50 10.85 8.08
N PHE A 182 12.68 10.06 7.03
CA PHE A 182 12.13 10.28 5.71
C PHE A 182 11.18 9.13 5.39
N ILE A 183 9.89 9.45 5.12
CA ILE A 183 8.85 8.47 4.76
C ILE A 183 8.49 8.60 3.28
N VAL A 184 8.38 7.47 2.58
CA VAL A 184 8.03 7.43 1.15
C VAL A 184 7.17 6.21 0.80
N GLU A 185 6.28 6.37 -0.19
CA GLU A 185 5.73 5.27 -0.98
C GLU A 185 6.77 4.94 -2.06
N PRO A 186 7.46 3.79 -2.02
CA PRO A 186 8.59 3.55 -2.91
C PRO A 186 8.15 3.27 -4.34
N LEU A 187 8.73 4.00 -5.31
CA LEU A 187 8.56 3.96 -6.76
C LEU A 187 7.20 4.41 -7.30
N LEU A 188 6.11 4.23 -6.55
CA LEU A 188 4.75 4.51 -6.98
C LEU A 188 3.96 5.19 -5.86
N GLN A 189 3.62 6.45 -6.05
CA GLN A 189 2.69 7.20 -5.21
C GLN A 189 1.26 6.86 -5.64
N GLY A 190 0.59 5.94 -4.92
CA GLY A 190 -0.68 5.40 -5.34
C GLY A 190 -1.82 6.44 -5.36
N ALA A 191 -2.38 6.78 -4.22
CA ALA A 191 -3.50 7.71 -4.12
C ALA A 191 -3.12 9.17 -4.47
N GLY A 192 -1.84 9.51 -4.49
CA GLY A 192 -1.32 10.81 -4.93
C GLY A 192 -1.29 11.02 -6.46
N GLY A 193 -2.09 10.26 -7.21
CA GLY A 193 -2.22 10.42 -8.66
C GLY A 193 -1.43 9.39 -9.48
N MET A 194 -1.13 8.23 -8.91
CA MET A 194 -0.43 7.12 -9.60
C MET A 194 0.92 7.55 -10.20
N ARG A 195 1.66 8.40 -9.49
CA ARG A 195 2.92 8.98 -9.95
C ARG A 195 4.06 7.98 -9.77
N MET A 196 4.92 7.89 -10.75
CA MET A 196 6.08 7.01 -10.73
C MET A 196 7.38 7.82 -10.68
N TYR A 197 8.41 7.29 -10.04
CA TYR A 197 9.74 7.88 -10.02
C TYR A 197 10.84 6.79 -10.00
N ASP A 198 12.05 7.17 -10.37
CA ASP A 198 13.15 6.23 -10.57
C ASP A 198 13.78 5.76 -9.26
N ILE A 199 14.25 4.53 -9.24
CA ILE A 199 14.90 3.90 -8.08
C ILE A 199 16.19 4.61 -7.64
N SER A 200 16.83 5.36 -8.52
CA SER A 200 18.02 6.15 -8.19
C SER A 200 17.74 7.18 -7.09
N PHE A 201 16.52 7.75 -7.07
CA PHE A 201 16.09 8.63 -6.00
C PHE A 201 16.10 7.93 -4.63
N LEU A 202 15.57 6.70 -4.55
CA LEU A 202 15.56 5.91 -3.31
C LEU A 202 16.97 5.48 -2.88
N LYS A 203 17.84 5.12 -3.84
CA LYS A 203 19.24 4.82 -3.55
C LYS A 203 19.95 6.03 -2.94
N ARG A 204 19.74 7.22 -3.52
CA ARG A 204 20.30 8.46 -2.97
C ARG A 204 19.70 8.81 -1.61
N ALA A 205 18.41 8.60 -1.42
CA ALA A 205 17.74 8.78 -0.13
C ALA A 205 18.37 7.86 0.94
N ARG A 206 18.65 6.60 0.61
CA ARG A 206 19.28 5.65 1.55
C ARG A 206 20.69 6.10 1.93
N GLU A 207 21.50 6.59 0.97
CA GLU A 207 22.83 7.13 1.23
C GLU A 207 22.78 8.28 2.23
N LEU A 208 21.95 9.29 1.97
CA LEU A 208 21.79 10.47 2.83
C LEU A 208 21.25 10.09 4.21
N CYS A 209 20.22 9.25 4.28
CA CYS A 209 19.70 8.75 5.54
C CYS A 209 20.76 8.03 6.36
N SER A 210 21.66 7.28 5.70
CA SER A 210 22.76 6.58 6.39
C SER A 210 23.85 7.55 6.86
N GLU A 211 24.21 8.53 6.03
CA GLU A 211 25.22 9.54 6.34
C GLU A 211 24.83 10.40 7.56
N TYR A 212 23.57 10.82 7.62
CA TYR A 212 23.08 11.74 8.65
C TYR A 212 22.33 11.07 9.80
N ASP A 213 22.28 9.73 9.82
CA ASP A 213 21.55 8.93 10.81
C ASP A 213 20.07 9.36 10.94
N VAL A 214 19.41 9.53 9.79
CA VAL A 214 17.97 9.74 9.63
C VAL A 214 17.32 8.41 9.28
N LEU A 215 16.19 8.04 9.90
CA LEU A 215 15.52 6.80 9.59
C LEU A 215 14.79 6.87 8.24
N LEU A 216 14.97 5.87 7.40
CA LEU A 216 14.22 5.70 6.16
C LEU A 216 13.05 4.77 6.40
N ILE A 217 11.82 5.24 6.09
CA ILE A 217 10.60 4.48 6.23
C ILE A 217 10.02 4.24 4.84
N PHE A 218 9.80 2.98 4.48
CA PHE A 218 9.05 2.60 3.27
C PHE A 218 7.61 2.25 3.65
N ASP A 219 6.68 2.98 3.08
CA ASP A 219 5.26 2.63 3.08
C ASP A 219 4.96 1.76 1.86
N GLU A 220 5.10 0.45 2.05
CA GLU A 220 4.75 -0.55 1.03
C GLU A 220 3.34 -1.14 1.22
N VAL A 221 2.44 -0.42 1.85
CA VAL A 221 1.03 -0.84 2.00
C VAL A 221 0.37 -1.06 0.64
N ALA A 222 0.67 -0.21 -0.35
CA ALA A 222 0.14 -0.31 -1.70
C ALA A 222 1.13 -0.94 -2.69
N THR A 223 2.43 -0.73 -2.50
CA THR A 223 3.50 -1.07 -3.45
C THR A 223 4.11 -2.45 -3.22
N GLY A 224 3.97 -3.01 -2.03
CA GLY A 224 4.51 -4.31 -1.68
C GLY A 224 3.82 -5.49 -2.37
N PHE A 225 4.34 -6.68 -2.14
CA PHE A 225 3.84 -7.94 -2.70
C PHE A 225 3.78 -7.93 -4.23
N GLY A 226 4.79 -7.36 -4.88
CA GLY A 226 4.94 -7.44 -6.33
C GLY A 226 4.29 -6.32 -7.14
N ARG A 227 3.53 -5.39 -6.53
CA ARG A 227 2.77 -4.39 -7.28
C ARG A 227 3.62 -3.55 -8.22
N THR A 228 4.84 -3.22 -7.84
CA THR A 228 5.81 -2.45 -8.63
C THR A 228 6.69 -3.30 -9.55
N GLY A 229 6.48 -4.61 -9.61
CA GLY A 229 7.39 -5.54 -10.31
C GLY A 229 8.52 -6.07 -9.45
N TYR A 230 8.80 -5.46 -8.30
CA TYR A 230 9.64 -6.03 -7.23
C TYR A 230 8.76 -6.74 -6.21
N ARG A 231 9.24 -7.81 -5.58
CA ARG A 231 8.51 -8.45 -4.47
C ARG A 231 8.22 -7.42 -3.37
N PHE A 232 9.27 -6.72 -2.94
CA PHE A 232 9.28 -5.48 -2.19
C PHE A 232 10.35 -4.56 -2.77
N VAL A 233 10.11 -3.26 -2.82
CA VAL A 233 11.17 -2.30 -3.20
C VAL A 233 12.29 -2.32 -2.16
N ALA A 234 11.96 -2.70 -0.94
CA ALA A 234 12.92 -2.96 0.13
C ALA A 234 13.98 -4.03 -0.21
N ASP A 235 13.74 -4.93 -1.19
CA ASP A 235 14.75 -5.88 -1.68
C ASP A 235 15.92 -5.18 -2.38
N GLU A 236 15.70 -4.01 -2.98
CA GLU A 236 16.70 -3.21 -3.70
C GLU A 236 17.31 -2.10 -2.83
N VAL A 237 16.49 -1.47 -2.01
CA VAL A 237 16.91 -0.37 -1.12
C VAL A 237 16.34 -0.62 0.26
N LEU A 238 17.18 -1.07 1.19
CA LEU A 238 16.74 -1.48 2.52
C LEU A 238 16.37 -0.27 3.40
N PRO A 239 15.10 -0.14 3.84
CA PRO A 239 14.71 0.89 4.80
C PRO A 239 15.08 0.48 6.24
N ASP A 240 14.98 1.43 7.18
CA ASP A 240 15.08 1.15 8.62
C ASP A 240 13.74 0.64 9.19
N ILE A 241 12.62 1.05 8.59
CA ILE A 241 11.26 0.62 8.94
C ILE A 241 10.48 0.37 7.65
N LEU A 242 9.76 -0.74 7.60
CA LEU A 242 8.89 -1.13 6.50
C LEU A 242 7.45 -1.25 6.99
N VAL A 243 6.50 -0.66 6.25
CA VAL A 243 5.07 -0.74 6.55
C VAL A 243 4.37 -1.59 5.49
N LEU A 244 3.64 -2.62 5.91
CA LEU A 244 2.87 -3.51 5.02
C LEU A 244 1.41 -3.56 5.42
N GLY A 245 0.53 -3.73 4.44
CA GLY A 245 -0.91 -3.86 4.63
C GLY A 245 -1.58 -4.42 3.38
N LYS A 246 -2.85 -4.10 3.14
CA LYS A 246 -3.62 -4.48 1.93
C LYS A 246 -3.38 -5.94 1.49
N ALA A 247 -2.44 -6.17 0.58
CA ALA A 247 -2.11 -7.49 0.05
C ALA A 247 -1.62 -8.48 1.12
N LEU A 248 -1.18 -8.02 2.28
CA LEU A 248 -0.72 -8.86 3.39
C LEU A 248 -1.73 -9.96 3.77
N THR A 249 -3.02 -9.64 3.74
CA THR A 249 -4.10 -10.62 4.00
C THR A 249 -4.83 -11.05 2.73
N GLY A 250 -4.38 -10.62 1.55
CA GLY A 250 -5.08 -10.86 0.31
C GLY A 250 -6.52 -10.29 0.29
N GLY A 251 -6.79 -9.25 1.09
CA GLY A 251 -8.11 -8.60 1.19
C GLY A 251 -9.12 -9.29 2.10
N TYR A 252 -8.75 -10.36 2.79
CA TYR A 252 -9.69 -11.12 3.64
C TYR A 252 -10.02 -10.40 4.95
N LEU A 253 -9.05 -9.72 5.55
CA LEU A 253 -9.22 -9.00 6.82
C LEU A 253 -8.36 -7.74 6.86
N GLY A 254 -8.84 -6.73 7.58
CA GLY A 254 -8.01 -5.57 7.92
C GLY A 254 -6.84 -5.99 8.81
N HIS A 255 -5.61 -5.83 8.30
CA HIS A 255 -4.37 -6.13 9.01
C HIS A 255 -3.21 -5.39 8.37
N ALA A 256 -2.26 -4.98 9.19
CA ALA A 256 -1.04 -4.33 8.77
C ALA A 256 0.08 -4.63 9.76
N VAL A 257 1.30 -4.43 9.33
CA VAL A 257 2.48 -4.59 10.18
C VAL A 257 3.49 -3.50 9.90
N THR A 258 4.05 -2.95 10.97
CA THR A 258 5.24 -2.10 10.95
C THR A 258 6.42 -2.98 11.33
N VAL A 259 7.37 -3.15 10.43
CA VAL A 259 8.55 -4.00 10.65
C VAL A 259 9.76 -3.12 10.81
N ALA A 260 10.38 -3.19 11.98
CA ALA A 260 11.57 -2.42 12.33
C ALA A 260 12.85 -3.25 12.14
N SER A 261 13.95 -2.58 11.78
CA SER A 261 15.28 -3.16 11.80
C SER A 261 15.81 -3.32 13.23
N GLN A 262 16.86 -4.15 13.39
CA GLN A 262 17.60 -4.29 14.65
C GLN A 262 18.02 -2.93 15.22
N LYS A 263 18.56 -2.05 14.36
CA LYS A 263 18.98 -0.68 14.73
C LYS A 263 17.87 0.09 15.45
N VAL A 264 16.64 0.03 14.93
CA VAL A 264 15.49 0.71 15.52
C VAL A 264 15.10 0.05 16.84
N PHE A 265 14.98 -1.28 16.85
CA PHE A 265 14.58 -2.06 18.03
C PHE A 265 15.53 -1.83 19.23
N ASP A 266 16.84 -1.81 19.00
CA ASP A 266 17.85 -1.63 20.06
C ASP A 266 17.67 -0.31 20.84
N ALA A 267 17.13 0.72 20.23
CA ALA A 267 16.86 1.99 20.92
C ALA A 267 15.72 1.90 21.95
N PHE A 268 14.87 0.88 21.84
CA PHE A 268 13.76 0.59 22.75
C PHE A 268 14.10 -0.52 23.76
N TYR A 269 15.07 -1.37 23.44
CA TYR A 269 15.47 -2.49 24.29
C TYR A 269 16.34 -1.98 25.46
N SER A 270 15.72 -1.82 26.64
CA SER A 270 16.33 -1.16 27.79
C SER A 270 15.71 -1.62 29.10
N ASP A 271 16.45 -1.47 30.20
CA ASP A 271 15.92 -1.63 31.57
C ASP A 271 15.08 -0.41 32.04
N ASP A 272 15.03 0.67 31.28
CA ASP A 272 14.19 1.84 31.55
C ASP A 272 12.84 1.69 30.86
N ASP A 273 11.79 1.40 31.64
CA ASP A 273 10.41 1.22 31.15
C ASP A 273 9.88 2.40 30.31
N ARG A 274 10.41 3.62 30.52
CA ARG A 274 10.02 4.81 29.76
C ARG A 274 10.46 4.75 28.29
N LYS A 275 11.41 3.87 27.96
CA LYS A 275 11.86 3.65 26.58
C LYS A 275 10.98 2.67 25.80
N ALA A 276 10.03 2.01 26.46
CA ALA A 276 9.09 1.13 25.78
C ALA A 276 8.16 1.88 24.81
N LEU A 277 7.80 1.26 23.70
CA LEU A 277 6.80 1.80 22.77
C LEU A 277 5.40 1.66 23.38
N MET A 278 4.85 2.76 23.87
CA MET A 278 3.53 2.78 24.50
C MET A 278 2.41 2.94 23.46
N HIS A 279 2.17 1.88 22.71
CA HIS A 279 1.09 1.76 21.72
C HIS A 279 0.61 0.31 21.69
N GLY A 280 -0.70 0.06 21.62
CA GLY A 280 -1.25 -1.30 21.64
C GLY A 280 -2.73 -1.32 21.26
N PRO A 281 -3.06 -1.39 19.96
CA PRO A 281 -4.45 -1.56 19.52
C PRO A 281 -5.04 -2.86 20.02
N THR A 282 -6.31 -2.86 20.44
CA THR A 282 -6.99 -4.05 20.99
C THR A 282 -6.87 -5.29 20.10
N PHE A 283 -7.04 -5.12 18.78
CA PHE A 283 -7.03 -6.22 17.81
C PHE A 283 -5.70 -6.43 17.10
N MET A 284 -4.61 -5.86 17.62
CA MET A 284 -3.29 -6.09 17.05
C MET A 284 -2.94 -7.59 17.04
N GLY A 285 -2.33 -8.06 15.95
CA GLY A 285 -1.99 -9.48 15.80
C GLY A 285 -3.20 -10.41 15.86
N ASN A 286 -4.36 -9.98 15.32
CA ASN A 286 -5.57 -10.81 15.32
C ASN A 286 -5.29 -12.20 14.74
N PRO A 287 -5.63 -13.30 15.44
CA PRO A 287 -5.32 -14.67 15.03
C PRO A 287 -5.84 -15.04 13.64
N LEU A 288 -7.07 -14.62 13.30
CA LEU A 288 -7.67 -14.87 11.98
C LEU A 288 -6.88 -14.18 10.87
N ALA A 289 -6.50 -12.92 11.13
CA ALA A 289 -5.72 -12.13 10.18
C ALA A 289 -4.29 -12.68 10.02
N CYS A 290 -3.67 -13.12 11.12
CA CYS A 290 -2.34 -13.74 11.08
C CYS A 290 -2.37 -15.07 10.32
N ALA A 291 -3.38 -15.90 10.53
CA ALA A 291 -3.52 -17.19 9.85
C ALA A 291 -3.69 -17.01 8.33
N VAL A 292 -4.53 -16.07 7.90
CA VAL A 292 -4.74 -15.81 6.48
C VAL A 292 -3.53 -15.13 5.83
N ALA A 293 -2.85 -14.22 6.55
CA ALA A 293 -1.65 -13.56 6.05
C ALA A 293 -0.50 -14.57 5.84
N LEU A 294 -0.27 -15.45 6.81
CA LEU A 294 0.70 -16.53 6.68
C LEU A 294 0.41 -17.40 5.46
N LYS A 295 -0.84 -17.85 5.32
CA LYS A 295 -1.25 -18.68 4.17
C LYS A 295 -1.11 -17.93 2.85
N GLY A 296 -1.41 -16.63 2.80
CA GLY A 296 -1.23 -15.78 1.62
C GLY A 296 0.23 -15.70 1.18
N ILE A 297 1.17 -15.54 2.11
CA ILE A 297 2.61 -15.53 1.81
C ILE A 297 3.07 -16.91 1.28
N GLU A 298 2.62 -18.02 1.90
CA GLU A 298 2.93 -19.36 1.42
C GLU A 298 2.45 -19.61 -0.03
N ILE A 299 1.25 -19.13 -0.36
CA ILE A 299 0.70 -19.23 -1.72
C ILE A 299 1.50 -18.35 -2.68
N PHE A 300 1.83 -17.11 -2.29
CA PHE A 300 2.59 -16.17 -3.10
C PHE A 300 3.92 -16.78 -3.56
N GLU A 301 4.66 -17.43 -2.64
CA GLU A 301 5.93 -18.10 -2.96
C GLU A 301 5.70 -19.38 -3.78
N ARG A 302 4.83 -20.27 -3.30
CA ARG A 302 4.61 -21.59 -3.92
C ARG A 302 4.13 -21.47 -5.36
N GLU A 303 3.32 -20.50 -5.67
CA GLU A 303 2.74 -20.29 -7.00
C GLU A 303 3.51 -19.30 -7.86
N ASP A 304 4.70 -18.90 -7.44
CA ASP A 304 5.60 -18.00 -8.17
C ASP A 304 4.87 -16.75 -8.71
N TYR A 305 4.34 -15.97 -7.79
CA TYR A 305 3.58 -14.76 -8.16
C TYR A 305 4.44 -13.73 -8.90
N MET A 306 5.75 -13.70 -8.68
CA MET A 306 6.62 -12.79 -9.42
C MET A 306 6.62 -13.10 -10.92
N SER A 307 6.62 -14.37 -11.33
CA SER A 307 6.46 -14.75 -12.73
C SER A 307 5.09 -14.38 -13.30
N LYS A 308 4.00 -14.49 -12.50
CA LYS A 308 2.66 -14.01 -12.90
C LYS A 308 2.66 -12.49 -13.13
N ILE A 309 3.30 -11.73 -12.25
CA ILE A 309 3.41 -10.27 -12.34
C ILE A 309 4.24 -9.84 -13.55
N HIS A 310 5.36 -10.50 -13.82
CA HIS A 310 6.16 -10.26 -15.03
C HIS A 310 5.31 -10.47 -16.30
N ARG A 311 4.54 -11.56 -16.36
CA ARG A 311 3.64 -11.79 -17.49
C ARG A 311 2.57 -10.69 -17.62
N ILE A 312 1.97 -10.25 -16.49
CA ILE A 312 1.03 -9.12 -16.49
C ILE A 312 1.71 -7.88 -17.07
N THR A 313 2.94 -7.58 -16.66
CA THR A 313 3.72 -6.43 -17.15
C THR A 313 3.95 -6.53 -18.67
N GLU A 314 4.36 -7.70 -19.17
CA GLU A 314 4.58 -7.93 -20.62
C GLU A 314 3.28 -7.74 -21.43
N ILE A 315 2.15 -8.26 -20.95
CA ILE A 315 0.85 -8.08 -21.60
C ILE A 315 0.46 -6.60 -21.56
N SER A 316 0.68 -5.90 -20.44
CA SER A 316 0.37 -4.49 -20.29
C SER A 316 1.14 -3.64 -21.29
N HIS A 317 2.44 -3.87 -21.44
CA HIS A 317 3.26 -3.20 -22.45
C HIS A 317 2.79 -3.52 -23.87
N ARG A 318 2.55 -4.79 -24.19
CA ARG A 318 2.06 -5.20 -25.51
C ARG A 318 0.75 -4.50 -25.90
N GLU A 319 -0.17 -4.35 -24.94
CA GLU A 319 -1.50 -3.79 -25.20
C GLU A 319 -1.55 -2.26 -25.10
N MET A 320 -0.72 -1.64 -24.26
CA MET A 320 -0.88 -0.24 -23.91
C MET A 320 0.28 0.66 -24.35
N ASP A 321 1.45 0.12 -24.73
CA ASP A 321 2.52 0.93 -25.29
C ASP A 321 2.09 1.57 -26.60
N GLY A 322 2.34 2.88 -26.70
CA GLY A 322 1.93 3.65 -27.88
C GLY A 322 0.44 3.97 -27.96
N PHE A 323 -0.37 3.59 -26.96
CA PHE A 323 -1.76 4.04 -26.91
C PHE A 323 -1.81 5.55 -26.63
N THR A 324 -2.35 6.32 -27.58
CA THR A 324 -2.40 7.77 -27.54
C THR A 324 -3.77 8.29 -27.94
N ASP A 325 -4.17 9.40 -27.33
CA ASP A 325 -5.34 10.20 -27.68
C ASP A 325 -5.05 11.66 -27.25
N PRO A 326 -5.56 12.68 -27.91
CA PRO A 326 -5.31 14.08 -27.52
C PRO A 326 -5.73 14.44 -26.08
N ARG A 327 -6.60 13.65 -25.48
CA ARG A 327 -7.06 13.82 -24.08
C ARG A 327 -6.12 13.15 -23.08
N ILE A 328 -5.22 12.25 -23.51
CA ILE A 328 -4.29 11.49 -22.69
C ILE A 328 -3.00 12.28 -22.51
N ARG A 329 -2.56 12.44 -21.27
CA ARG A 329 -1.26 13.01 -20.92
C ARG A 329 -0.15 11.98 -21.08
N GLU A 330 -0.34 10.80 -20.51
CA GLU A 330 0.60 9.68 -20.58
C GLU A 330 -0.05 8.35 -20.20
N VAL A 331 0.59 7.26 -20.58
CA VAL A 331 0.30 5.91 -20.10
C VAL A 331 1.48 5.44 -19.26
N ARG A 332 1.21 4.98 -18.03
CA ARG A 332 2.19 4.47 -17.08
C ARG A 332 1.97 2.99 -16.83
N ILE A 333 3.04 2.22 -16.86
CA ILE A 333 3.01 0.77 -16.63
C ILE A 333 4.16 0.41 -15.68
N MET A 334 3.85 -0.34 -14.61
CA MET A 334 4.84 -0.82 -13.65
C MET A 334 4.31 -2.08 -12.95
N GLY A 335 4.98 -3.23 -13.13
CA GLY A 335 4.56 -4.48 -12.46
C GLY A 335 3.09 -4.82 -12.71
N GLY A 336 2.34 -4.99 -11.63
CA GLY A 336 0.90 -5.24 -11.65
C GLY A 336 0.01 -3.98 -11.69
N PHE A 337 0.47 -2.92 -12.31
CA PHE A 337 -0.18 -1.61 -12.37
C PHE A 337 -0.12 -1.03 -13.78
N THR A 338 -1.24 -0.43 -14.23
CA THR A 338 -1.31 0.37 -15.46
C THR A 338 -2.25 1.55 -15.24
N CYS A 339 -1.86 2.74 -15.69
CA CYS A 339 -2.64 3.96 -15.61
C CYS A 339 -2.64 4.71 -16.95
N VAL A 340 -3.81 5.17 -17.38
CA VAL A 340 -3.99 6.19 -18.41
C VAL A 340 -4.31 7.49 -17.69
N ASP A 341 -3.39 8.43 -17.70
CA ASP A 341 -3.52 9.74 -17.07
C ASP A 341 -4.01 10.77 -18.10
N VAL A 342 -5.11 11.46 -17.80
CA VAL A 342 -5.72 12.44 -18.71
C VAL A 342 -5.40 13.87 -18.29
N TYR A 343 -5.48 14.82 -19.24
CA TYR A 343 -5.29 16.25 -18.93
C TYR A 343 -6.43 16.84 -18.09
N ASP A 344 -7.67 16.40 -18.35
CA ASP A 344 -8.88 16.92 -17.71
C ASP A 344 -9.66 15.76 -17.08
N PRO A 345 -9.87 15.76 -15.75
CA PRO A 345 -10.63 14.71 -15.07
C PRO A 345 -12.06 14.53 -15.59
N SER A 346 -12.66 15.59 -16.16
CA SER A 346 -13.98 15.49 -16.79
C SER A 346 -14.03 14.50 -17.94
N THR A 347 -12.89 14.21 -18.56
CA THR A 347 -12.75 13.14 -19.58
C THR A 347 -13.19 11.78 -19.06
N LEU A 348 -13.07 11.54 -17.75
CA LEU A 348 -13.39 10.25 -17.12
C LEU A 348 -14.82 10.18 -16.56
N GLU A 349 -15.61 11.26 -16.69
CA GLU A 349 -17.00 11.26 -16.23
C GLU A 349 -17.83 10.22 -16.96
N GLY A 350 -18.44 9.30 -16.18
CA GLY A 350 -19.24 8.20 -16.72
C GLY A 350 -18.44 6.94 -17.09
N PHE A 351 -17.11 6.96 -17.03
CA PHE A 351 -16.31 5.78 -17.37
C PHE A 351 -16.65 4.56 -16.51
N GLN A 352 -16.88 4.73 -15.21
CA GLN A 352 -17.26 3.63 -14.32
C GLN A 352 -18.53 2.90 -14.82
N GLN A 353 -19.56 3.64 -15.21
CA GLN A 353 -20.80 3.06 -15.77
C GLN A 353 -20.55 2.39 -17.12
N PHE A 354 -19.75 3.02 -17.97
CA PHE A 354 -19.37 2.47 -19.28
C PHE A 354 -18.63 1.13 -19.15
N ALA A 355 -17.70 1.04 -18.19
CA ALA A 355 -16.97 -0.19 -17.90
C ALA A 355 -17.88 -1.27 -17.30
N TYR A 356 -18.78 -0.90 -16.40
CA TYR A 356 -19.79 -1.80 -15.84
C TYR A 356 -20.62 -2.48 -16.92
N GLU A 357 -21.14 -1.72 -17.88
CA GLU A 357 -21.92 -2.24 -19.01
C GLU A 357 -21.14 -3.23 -19.92
N ARG A 358 -19.79 -3.23 -19.78
CA ARG A 358 -18.85 -4.10 -20.52
C ARG A 358 -18.24 -5.20 -19.66
N GLY A 359 -18.82 -5.44 -18.47
CA GLY A 359 -18.38 -6.50 -17.60
C GLY A 359 -17.06 -6.22 -16.87
N VAL A 360 -16.71 -4.95 -16.66
CA VAL A 360 -15.52 -4.55 -15.91
C VAL A 360 -15.91 -3.59 -14.78
N PHE A 361 -15.50 -3.89 -13.57
CA PHE A 361 -15.55 -2.93 -12.48
C PHE A 361 -14.26 -2.11 -12.49
N SER A 362 -14.41 -0.80 -12.64
CA SER A 362 -13.30 0.17 -12.58
C SER A 362 -13.73 1.37 -11.75
N ARG A 363 -12.78 1.99 -11.09
CA ARG A 363 -13.00 3.21 -10.28
C ARG A 363 -11.91 4.23 -10.59
N PRO A 364 -12.07 5.02 -11.65
CA PRO A 364 -11.13 6.11 -11.93
C PRO A 364 -11.15 7.10 -10.77
N PHE A 365 -10.04 7.79 -10.56
CA PHE A 365 -9.95 8.85 -9.56
C PHE A 365 -8.98 9.93 -10.03
N LEU A 366 -9.23 11.19 -9.64
CA LEU A 366 -8.50 12.34 -10.17
C LEU A 366 -8.44 12.29 -11.70
N THR A 367 -7.26 12.36 -12.29
CA THR A 367 -7.02 12.24 -13.74
C THR A 367 -6.71 10.81 -14.18
N CYS A 368 -6.79 9.83 -13.28
CA CYS A 368 -6.31 8.48 -13.50
C CYS A 368 -7.43 7.48 -13.82
N MET A 369 -7.40 6.92 -15.04
CA MET A 369 -8.06 5.67 -15.38
C MET A 369 -7.03 4.55 -15.23
N TYR A 370 -7.21 3.66 -14.23
CA TYR A 370 -6.16 2.70 -13.88
C TYR A 370 -6.67 1.29 -13.63
N THR A 371 -5.75 0.35 -13.65
CA THR A 371 -5.96 -1.01 -13.18
C THR A 371 -4.83 -1.48 -12.27
N MET A 372 -5.20 -2.14 -11.19
CA MET A 372 -4.35 -2.88 -10.26
C MET A 372 -5.02 -4.23 -9.98
N MET A 373 -5.01 -5.08 -10.97
CA MET A 373 -5.76 -6.34 -11.01
C MET A 373 -5.23 -7.39 -10.00
N PRO A 374 -6.05 -8.41 -9.66
CA PRO A 374 -5.56 -9.60 -8.99
C PRO A 374 -4.50 -10.32 -9.84
N TYR A 375 -3.44 -10.87 -9.23
CA TYR A 375 -2.34 -11.50 -10.00
C TYR A 375 -2.70 -12.85 -10.62
N ILE A 376 -3.83 -13.42 -10.25
CA ILE A 376 -4.38 -14.63 -10.86
C ILE A 376 -5.17 -14.36 -12.16
N ILE A 377 -5.23 -13.10 -12.61
CA ILE A 377 -5.93 -12.71 -13.82
C ILE A 377 -5.38 -13.43 -15.04
N LYS A 378 -6.26 -13.88 -15.92
CA LYS A 378 -5.87 -14.48 -17.18
C LYS A 378 -5.63 -13.41 -18.24
N GLU A 379 -4.90 -13.79 -19.29
CA GLU A 379 -4.57 -12.88 -20.39
C GLU A 379 -5.80 -12.29 -21.06
N GLU A 380 -6.80 -13.13 -21.37
CA GLU A 380 -8.04 -12.68 -21.99
C GLU A 380 -8.84 -11.68 -21.10
N GLU A 381 -8.81 -11.88 -19.80
CA GLU A 381 -9.47 -10.99 -18.83
C GLU A 381 -8.74 -9.64 -18.74
N LEU A 382 -7.41 -9.66 -18.76
CA LEU A 382 -6.59 -8.44 -18.74
C LEU A 382 -6.74 -7.66 -20.06
N ILE A 383 -6.76 -8.34 -21.21
CA ILE A 383 -7.01 -7.71 -22.51
C ILE A 383 -8.41 -7.06 -22.52
N GLN A 384 -9.43 -7.72 -21.97
CA GLN A 384 -10.78 -7.14 -21.89
C GLN A 384 -10.76 -5.82 -21.08
N ILE A 385 -10.02 -5.72 -19.98
CA ILE A 385 -9.87 -4.46 -19.23
C ILE A 385 -9.27 -3.38 -20.14
N TYR A 386 -8.18 -3.67 -20.85
CA TYR A 386 -7.53 -2.70 -21.74
C TYR A 386 -8.38 -2.32 -22.94
N ASP A 387 -9.14 -3.26 -23.50
CA ASP A 387 -10.06 -2.97 -24.61
C ASP A 387 -11.17 -2.00 -24.17
N VAL A 388 -11.72 -2.17 -22.96
CA VAL A 388 -12.70 -1.25 -22.38
C VAL A 388 -12.08 0.15 -22.15
N MET A 389 -10.85 0.21 -21.66
CA MET A 389 -10.13 1.48 -21.48
C MET A 389 -9.89 2.18 -22.83
N LYS A 390 -9.43 1.45 -23.85
CA LYS A 390 -9.17 1.96 -25.20
C LYS A 390 -10.47 2.40 -25.91
N GLU A 391 -11.56 1.61 -25.78
CA GLU A 391 -12.85 1.90 -26.38
C GLU A 391 -13.44 3.23 -25.84
N TRP A 392 -13.20 3.57 -24.57
CA TRP A 392 -13.63 4.84 -24.01
C TRP A 392 -13.14 6.05 -24.79
N PHE A 393 -11.92 6.03 -25.28
CA PHE A 393 -11.31 7.13 -26.04
C PHE A 393 -11.67 7.11 -27.53
N ARG A 394 -12.28 6.03 -28.04
CA ARG A 394 -12.76 5.95 -29.44
C ARG A 394 -14.18 6.50 -29.63
N ARG A 395 -14.79 7.00 -28.59
CA ARG A 395 -16.15 7.57 -28.58
C ARG A 395 -16.19 8.98 -29.13
#